data_fc4b476a739eff704b4d6036f4b7a307
#
_entry.id   fc4b476a739eff704b4d6036f4b7a307
#
_cell.length_a   1.000
_cell.length_b   1.000
_cell.length_c   1.000
_cell.angle_alpha   90.00
_cell.angle_beta   90.00
_cell.angle_gamma   90.00
#
_symmetry.space_group_name_H-M   'P 1'
#
loop_
_entity.id
_entity.type
_entity.pdbx_description
1 polymer ?
#
loop_
_entity_poly.entity_id
_entity_poly.type
_entity_poly.pdbx_seq_one_letter_code
_entity_poly.pdbx_strand_id
1 'polypeptide(L)'
;AGKAHRLSAEERDQLLPNLRAVGWTEMEGRDAIFKQFHFKDFNRAFGFMTRVALQAEKLDHHPEWFNMYNKVHITLSTHECAGLSERDINLASFIEQVAVSMT
;
A
#
# COMPACT_ATOMS: atom_id res chain seq x y z
N ALA A 1 2.34 10.26 -16.86
CA ALA A 1 1.25 9.44 -16.40
C ALA A 1 -0.06 10.19 -16.48
N GLY A 2 -1.15 9.49 -16.77
CA GLY A 2 -2.46 10.08 -16.85
C GLY A 2 -2.96 10.52 -15.48
N LYS A 3 -4.05 11.25 -15.49
CA LYS A 3 -4.68 11.66 -14.24
C LYS A 3 -5.34 10.47 -13.57
N ALA A 4 -5.09 10.32 -12.27
CA ALA A 4 -5.80 9.35 -11.46
C ALA A 4 -7.17 9.91 -11.12
N HIS A 5 -8.17 9.03 -11.02
CA HIS A 5 -9.45 9.46 -10.48
C HIS A 5 -9.75 8.70 -9.21
N ARG A 6 -10.48 9.35 -8.33
CA ARG A 6 -10.86 8.77 -7.04
C ARG A 6 -11.82 7.60 -7.27
N LEU A 7 -11.65 6.53 -6.51
CA LEU A 7 -12.53 5.38 -6.61
C LEU A 7 -13.97 5.75 -6.26
N SER A 8 -14.92 5.28 -7.07
CA SER A 8 -16.35 5.43 -6.78
C SER A 8 -16.75 4.47 -5.66
N ALA A 9 -17.95 4.66 -5.11
CA ALA A 9 -18.49 3.75 -4.11
C ALA A 9 -18.56 2.31 -4.62
N GLU A 10 -18.96 2.13 -5.87
CA GLU A 10 -19.05 0.80 -6.47
C GLU A 10 -17.66 0.16 -6.61
N GLU A 11 -16.68 0.92 -7.05
CA GLU A 11 -15.31 0.44 -7.17
C GLU A 11 -14.74 0.04 -5.81
N ARG A 12 -15.04 0.81 -4.78
CA ARG A 12 -14.59 0.49 -3.42
C ARG A 12 -15.20 -0.81 -2.93
N ASP A 13 -16.48 -1.03 -3.21
CA ASP A 13 -17.15 -2.27 -2.81
C ASP A 13 -16.55 -3.50 -3.49
N GLN A 14 -15.99 -3.33 -4.69
CA GLN A 14 -15.37 -4.42 -5.43
C GLN A 14 -13.92 -4.63 -5.10
N LEU A 15 -13.18 -3.55 -4.86
CA LEU A 15 -11.71 -3.61 -4.78
C LEU A 15 -11.16 -3.67 -3.36
N LEU A 16 -11.84 -3.07 -2.38
CA LEU A 16 -11.34 -3.01 -1.01
C LEU A 16 -11.56 -4.28 -0.17
N PRO A 17 -12.62 -5.08 -0.36
CA PRO A 17 -12.83 -6.23 0.51
C PRO A 17 -11.67 -7.21 0.57
N ASN A 18 -11.01 -7.50 -0.55
CA ASN A 18 -9.86 -8.40 -0.57
C ASN A 18 -8.69 -7.84 0.23
N LEU A 19 -8.48 -6.54 0.16
CA LEU A 19 -7.42 -5.89 0.93
C LEU A 19 -7.75 -5.84 2.41
N ARG A 20 -9.02 -5.57 2.76
CA ARG A 20 -9.46 -5.63 4.16
C ARG A 20 -9.24 -7.02 4.73
N ALA A 21 -9.51 -8.04 3.94
CA ALA A 21 -9.37 -9.43 4.39
C ALA A 21 -7.94 -9.78 4.77
N VAL A 22 -6.95 -9.11 4.18
CA VAL A 22 -5.54 -9.35 4.50
C VAL A 22 -4.95 -8.26 5.40
N GLY A 23 -5.79 -7.41 5.98
CA GLY A 23 -5.36 -6.52 7.05
C GLY A 23 -5.22 -5.05 6.72
N TRP A 24 -5.56 -4.63 5.49
CA TRP A 24 -5.56 -3.21 5.17
C TRP A 24 -6.77 -2.54 5.79
N THR A 25 -6.58 -1.36 6.35
CA THR A 25 -7.59 -0.60 7.07
C THR A 25 -7.74 0.77 6.45
N GLU A 26 -8.98 1.22 6.30
CA GLU A 26 -9.25 2.59 5.86
C GLU A 26 -9.00 3.55 7.01
N MET A 27 -8.36 4.69 6.71
CA MET A 27 -8.08 5.71 7.71
C MET A 27 -9.32 6.54 8.00
N GLU A 28 -9.44 7.00 9.25
CA GLU A 28 -10.42 8.01 9.59
C GLU A 28 -9.87 9.38 9.24
N GLY A 29 -10.71 10.26 8.74
CA GLY A 29 -10.34 11.64 8.45
C GLY A 29 -9.50 11.83 7.20
N ARG A 30 -9.20 10.75 6.49
CA ARG A 30 -8.42 10.82 5.27
C ARG A 30 -8.77 9.64 4.37
N ASP A 31 -8.90 9.89 3.07
CA ASP A 31 -9.21 8.84 2.10
C ASP A 31 -7.93 8.09 1.73
N ALA A 32 -7.57 7.12 2.55
CA ALA A 32 -6.33 6.37 2.45
C ALA A 32 -6.51 5.01 3.12
N ILE A 33 -5.63 4.07 2.78
CA ILE A 33 -5.57 2.77 3.47
C ILE A 33 -4.20 2.60 4.08
N PHE A 34 -4.12 1.83 5.17
CA PHE A 34 -2.85 1.57 5.82
C PHE A 34 -2.78 0.14 6.34
N LYS A 35 -1.55 -0.34 6.50
CA LYS A 35 -1.28 -1.64 7.10
C LYS A 35 0.09 -1.62 7.75
N GLN A 36 0.24 -2.31 8.87
CA GLN A 36 1.53 -2.50 9.52
C GLN A 36 1.99 -3.93 9.30
N PHE A 37 3.23 -4.07 8.84
CA PHE A 37 3.85 -5.36 8.59
C PHE A 37 4.90 -5.64 9.64
N HIS A 38 5.01 -6.90 10.05
CA HIS A 38 6.05 -7.38 10.95
C HIS A 38 6.87 -8.44 10.26
N PHE A 39 8.19 -8.31 10.35
CA PHE A 39 9.10 -9.28 9.76
C PHE A 39 9.95 -9.91 10.86
N LYS A 40 10.75 -10.89 10.50
CA LYS A 40 11.59 -11.58 11.46
C LYS A 40 12.69 -10.67 12.02
N ASP A 41 13.25 -9.80 11.16
CA ASP A 41 14.35 -8.94 11.53
C ASP A 41 14.39 -7.71 10.63
N PHE A 42 15.33 -6.81 10.89
CA PHE A 42 15.48 -5.58 10.12
C PHE A 42 15.88 -5.86 8.67
N ASN A 43 16.73 -6.84 8.46
CA ASN A 43 17.19 -7.15 7.11
C ASN A 43 16.03 -7.54 6.20
N ARG A 44 15.10 -8.35 6.71
CA ARG A 44 13.90 -8.72 5.96
C ARG A 44 12.96 -7.53 5.76
N ALA A 45 12.79 -6.72 6.79
CA ALA A 45 11.97 -5.51 6.67
C ALA A 45 12.52 -4.57 5.60
N PHE A 46 13.83 -4.35 5.63
CA PHE A 46 14.46 -3.44 4.67
C PHE A 46 14.48 -4.02 3.26
N GLY A 47 14.69 -5.33 3.13
CA GLY A 47 14.58 -6.02 1.83
C GLY A 47 13.18 -5.90 1.24
N PHE A 48 12.17 -6.05 2.08
CA PHE A 48 10.77 -5.83 1.67
C PHE A 48 10.59 -4.39 1.17
N MET A 49 11.05 -3.41 1.94
CA MET A 49 10.95 -2.01 1.55
C MET A 49 11.66 -1.73 0.24
N THR A 50 12.84 -2.31 0.06
CA THR A 50 13.61 -2.12 -1.18
C THR A 50 12.83 -2.63 -2.40
N ARG A 51 12.24 -3.81 -2.29
CA ARG A 51 11.46 -4.38 -3.40
C ARG A 51 10.22 -3.55 -3.69
N VAL A 52 9.53 -3.09 -2.65
CA VAL A 52 8.37 -2.21 -2.82
C VAL A 52 8.80 -0.87 -3.43
N ALA A 53 9.93 -0.33 -2.98
CA ALA A 53 10.45 0.93 -3.50
C ALA A 53 10.73 0.86 -5.00
N LEU A 54 11.32 -0.24 -5.47
CA LEU A 54 11.60 -0.42 -6.89
C LEU A 54 10.32 -0.43 -7.71
N GLN A 55 9.29 -1.10 -7.22
CA GLN A 55 8.00 -1.14 -7.91
C GLN A 55 7.29 0.20 -7.85
N ALA A 56 7.35 0.88 -6.71
CA ALA A 56 6.74 2.20 -6.55
C ALA A 56 7.35 3.19 -7.54
N GLU A 57 8.66 3.12 -7.70
CA GLU A 57 9.34 4.00 -8.66
C GLU A 57 8.94 3.68 -10.10
N LYS A 58 8.82 2.41 -10.42
CA LYS A 58 8.39 1.96 -11.75
C LYS A 58 6.97 2.41 -12.07
N LEU A 59 6.09 2.39 -11.07
CA LEU A 59 4.70 2.82 -11.23
C LEU A 59 4.53 4.33 -11.12
N ASP A 60 5.57 5.04 -10.72
CA ASP A 60 5.52 6.46 -10.38
C ASP A 60 4.40 6.73 -9.37
N HIS A 61 4.31 5.86 -8.36
CA HIS A 61 3.33 5.97 -7.29
C HIS A 61 3.98 5.50 -6.00
N HIS A 62 4.16 6.42 -5.04
CA HIS A 62 5.01 6.20 -3.88
C HIS A 62 4.19 6.08 -2.60
N PRO A 63 4.51 5.12 -1.73
CA PRO A 63 3.84 5.00 -0.44
C PRO A 63 4.33 6.04 0.55
N GLU A 64 3.51 6.31 1.55
CA GLU A 64 3.97 6.97 2.76
C GLU A 64 4.29 5.85 3.74
N TRP A 65 5.47 5.81 4.28
CA TRP A 65 5.81 4.71 5.16
C TRP A 65 6.79 5.10 6.25
N PHE A 66 6.77 4.27 7.30
CA PHE A 66 7.62 4.41 8.45
C PHE A 66 8.18 3.05 8.80
N ASN A 67 9.45 2.98 9.10
CA ASN A 67 10.11 1.74 9.50
C ASN A 67 10.80 1.92 10.84
N MET A 68 10.60 0.96 11.72
CA MET A 68 11.37 0.84 12.94
C MET A 68 11.70 -0.62 13.14
N TYR A 69 12.98 -0.98 13.08
CA TYR A 69 13.48 -2.34 13.18
C TYR A 69 12.74 -3.30 12.22
N ASN A 70 11.97 -4.23 12.74
CA ASN A 70 11.27 -5.24 11.92
C ASN A 70 9.85 -4.86 11.55
N LYS A 71 9.44 -3.63 11.83
CA LYS A 71 8.08 -3.14 11.56
C LYS A 71 8.11 -2.15 10.42
N VAL A 72 7.14 -2.28 9.51
CA VAL A 72 6.97 -1.33 8.41
C VAL A 72 5.49 -0.94 8.37
N HIS A 73 5.23 0.35 8.54
CA HIS A 73 3.88 0.91 8.49
C HIS A 73 3.72 1.62 7.16
N ILE A 74 2.74 1.21 6.37
CA ILE A 74 2.54 1.76 5.03
C ILE A 74 1.16 2.39 4.94
N THR A 75 1.12 3.61 4.41
CA THR A 75 -0.12 4.31 4.09
C THR A 75 -0.14 4.60 2.60
N LEU A 76 -1.26 4.31 1.95
CA LEU A 76 -1.42 4.52 0.52
C LEU A 76 -2.57 5.48 0.26
N SER A 77 -2.32 6.45 -0.58
CA SER A 77 -3.31 7.38 -1.09
C SER A 77 -2.73 8.01 -2.36
N THR A 78 -3.58 8.54 -3.22
CA THR A 78 -3.14 9.17 -4.46
C THR A 78 -3.28 10.67 -4.34
N HIS A 79 -2.14 11.36 -4.29
CA HIS A 79 -2.09 12.81 -4.11
C HIS A 79 -2.89 13.56 -5.19
N GLU A 80 -2.75 13.14 -6.43
CA GLU A 80 -3.35 13.83 -7.57
C GLU A 80 -4.88 13.90 -7.52
N CYS A 81 -5.54 12.93 -6.90
CA CYS A 81 -7.00 12.95 -6.75
C CYS A 81 -7.44 13.12 -5.30
N ALA A 82 -6.50 13.38 -4.40
CA ALA A 82 -6.72 13.59 -2.96
C ALA A 82 -7.48 12.42 -2.33
N GLY A 83 -7.18 11.19 -2.74
CA GLY A 83 -7.86 10.03 -2.20
C GLY A 83 -7.41 8.75 -2.86
N LEU A 84 -8.14 7.66 -2.60
CA LEU A 84 -7.82 6.36 -3.15
C LEU A 84 -8.11 6.28 -4.64
N SER A 85 -7.19 5.67 -5.37
CA SER A 85 -7.33 5.38 -6.78
C SER A 85 -6.91 3.94 -7.04
N GLU A 86 -7.05 3.48 -8.28
CA GLU A 86 -6.56 2.15 -8.67
C GLU A 86 -5.06 1.98 -8.44
N ARG A 87 -4.31 3.06 -8.48
CA ARG A 87 -2.87 3.00 -8.21
C ARG A 87 -2.58 2.46 -6.82
N ASP A 88 -3.38 2.85 -5.83
CA ASP A 88 -3.23 2.37 -4.46
C ASP A 88 -3.57 0.89 -4.35
N ILE A 89 -4.63 0.46 -5.03
CA ILE A 89 -5.04 -0.93 -5.04
C ILE A 89 -3.95 -1.81 -5.66
N ASN A 90 -3.41 -1.39 -6.79
CA ASN A 90 -2.37 -2.14 -7.49
C ASN A 90 -1.10 -2.23 -6.65
N LEU A 91 -0.70 -1.14 -6.02
CA LEU A 91 0.49 -1.14 -5.18
C LEU A 91 0.28 -1.99 -3.92
N ALA A 92 -0.89 -1.89 -3.29
CA ALA A 92 -1.21 -2.73 -2.12
C ALA A 92 -1.15 -4.21 -2.47
N SER A 93 -1.67 -4.59 -3.64
CA SER A 93 -1.63 -5.98 -4.10
C SER A 93 -0.20 -6.47 -4.30
N PHE A 94 0.65 -5.65 -4.88
CA PHE A 94 2.06 -5.97 -5.05
C PHE A 94 2.76 -6.09 -3.69
N ILE A 95 2.47 -5.16 -2.77
CA ILE A 95 3.03 -5.19 -1.43
C ILE A 95 2.71 -6.51 -0.72
N GLU A 96 1.46 -6.99 -0.85
CA GLU A 96 1.07 -8.26 -0.26
C GLU A 96 1.86 -9.43 -0.84
N GLN A 97 2.08 -9.43 -2.15
CA GLN A 97 2.87 -10.49 -2.79
C GLN A 97 4.31 -10.52 -2.27
N VAL A 98 4.92 -9.36 -2.13
CA VAL A 98 6.28 -9.26 -1.60
C VAL A 98 6.33 -9.72 -0.15
N ALA A 99 5.36 -9.26 0.66
CA ALA A 99 5.32 -9.61 2.08
C ALA A 99 5.24 -11.12 2.29
N VAL A 100 4.40 -11.81 1.51
CA VAL A 100 4.27 -13.26 1.59
C VAL A 100 5.60 -13.94 1.28
N SER A 101 6.34 -13.44 0.29
CA SER A 101 7.62 -14.03 -0.10
C SER A 101 8.73 -13.80 0.92
N MET A 102 8.53 -12.87 1.86
CA MET A 102 9.54 -12.52 2.86
C MET A 102 9.32 -13.22 4.21
N THR A 103 8.26 -14.00 4.34
CA THR A 103 7.96 -14.72 5.59
C THR A 103 8.59 -16.11 5.62
#